data_760927573957500022674170b87e69fb
#
_entry.id   760927573957500022674170b87e69fb
#
_cell.length_a   1.000
_cell.length_b   1.000
_cell.length_c   1.000
_cell.angle_alpha   90.00
_cell.angle_beta   90.00
_cell.angle_gamma   90.00
#
_symmetry.space_group_name_H-M   'P 1'
#
loop_
_entity.id
_entity.type
_entity.pdbx_description
1 polymer ?
#
loop_
_entity_poly.entity_id
_entity_poly.type
_entity_poly.pdbx_seq_one_letter_code
_entity_poly.pdbx_strand_id
1 'polypeptide(L)'
;GQQVRVISAPDRIGVLTDNVQVIEGRKRWMVQFPDNRQRFPEKNLETIDDVETTESLLSSGKYGEARHLRGAITHARLTGQLANVIYSMEATNTEYYPYQFKPVLNFLQSPCNGILIADEVGLGKTIEAGLIWTELRAPENAKKLLILCPAVLKSKWRDELNTRFGVKADICDSSELLDKLRDSPKAPKEFAIIASIQGTRPTKGWEDDEAIQTKSANLARYIRDNPSSDPLF
;
A
#
# COMPACT_ATOMS: atom_id res chain seq x y z
N GLY A 1 -10.52 27.04 -22.03
CA GLY A 1 -11.84 26.59 -22.50
C GLY A 1 -12.58 25.89 -21.39
N GLN A 2 -13.89 25.96 -21.37
CA GLN A 2 -14.74 25.34 -20.37
C GLN A 2 -14.73 23.81 -20.54
N GLN A 3 -14.62 23.05 -19.46
CA GLN A 3 -14.72 21.60 -19.51
C GLN A 3 -16.15 21.14 -19.70
N VAL A 4 -16.34 20.15 -20.57
CA VAL A 4 -17.65 19.58 -20.88
C VAL A 4 -17.56 18.05 -20.97
N ARG A 5 -18.66 17.39 -20.63
CA ARG A 5 -18.83 15.96 -20.87
C ARG A 5 -19.94 15.70 -21.88
N VAL A 6 -19.81 14.58 -22.57
CA VAL A 6 -20.82 14.14 -23.54
C VAL A 6 -21.91 13.36 -22.81
N ILE A 7 -23.18 13.79 -22.90
CA ILE A 7 -24.30 13.17 -22.16
C ILE A 7 -24.45 11.67 -22.50
N SER A 8 -24.21 11.29 -23.76
CA SER A 8 -24.26 9.89 -24.21
C SER A 8 -23.05 9.04 -23.84
N ALA A 9 -21.98 9.66 -23.35
CA ALA A 9 -20.75 9.00 -22.91
C ALA A 9 -20.16 9.81 -21.73
N PRO A 10 -20.68 9.64 -20.50
CA PRO A 10 -20.33 10.48 -19.34
C PRO A 10 -18.84 10.45 -18.97
N ASP A 11 -18.16 9.36 -19.28
CA ASP A 11 -16.70 9.20 -19.02
C ASP A 11 -15.83 9.99 -20.02
N ARG A 12 -16.44 10.54 -21.07
CA ARG A 12 -15.73 11.27 -22.13
C ARG A 12 -15.77 12.77 -21.86
N ILE A 13 -14.71 13.25 -21.24
CA ILE A 13 -14.53 14.67 -20.87
C ILE A 13 -13.62 15.35 -21.90
N GLY A 14 -13.99 16.53 -22.33
CA GLY A 14 -13.22 17.36 -23.25
C GLY A 14 -13.30 18.85 -22.91
N VAL A 15 -12.62 19.67 -23.67
CA VAL A 15 -12.60 21.13 -23.51
C VAL A 15 -13.27 21.78 -24.69
N LEU A 16 -14.23 22.70 -24.43
CA LEU A 16 -14.86 23.52 -25.46
C LEU A 16 -13.82 24.44 -26.11
N THR A 17 -13.80 24.45 -27.42
CA THR A 17 -13.02 25.40 -28.19
C THR A 17 -13.92 26.53 -28.68
N ASP A 18 -13.34 27.69 -29.02
CA ASP A 18 -14.06 28.85 -29.53
C ASP A 18 -14.69 28.65 -30.94
N ASN A 19 -14.54 27.43 -31.49
CA ASN A 19 -15.02 27.08 -32.82
C ASN A 19 -16.46 26.54 -32.76
N VAL A 20 -17.44 27.43 -33.04
CA VAL A 20 -18.85 27.12 -33.10
C VAL A 20 -19.34 27.18 -34.55
N GLN A 21 -20.05 26.15 -34.97
CA GLN A 21 -20.72 26.11 -36.26
C GLN A 21 -22.22 26.08 -36.06
N VAL A 22 -22.93 26.95 -36.78
CA VAL A 22 -24.41 26.97 -36.78
C VAL A 22 -24.92 26.27 -38.07
N ILE A 23 -25.64 25.17 -37.89
CA ILE A 23 -26.25 24.40 -38.98
C ILE A 23 -27.75 24.35 -38.71
N GLU A 24 -28.57 24.80 -39.63
CA GLU A 24 -30.03 24.83 -39.49
C GLU A 24 -30.54 25.49 -38.21
N GLY A 25 -29.90 26.59 -37.79
CA GLY A 25 -30.25 27.29 -36.54
C GLY A 25 -29.79 26.60 -35.24
N ARG A 26 -29.07 25.49 -35.31
CA ARG A 26 -28.56 24.77 -34.15
C ARG A 26 -27.06 24.93 -34.04
N LYS A 27 -26.58 25.29 -32.82
CA LYS A 27 -25.17 25.42 -32.52
C LYS A 27 -24.53 24.04 -32.33
N ARG A 28 -23.40 23.85 -32.99
CA ARG A 28 -22.50 22.68 -32.79
C ARG A 28 -21.15 23.18 -32.32
N TRP A 29 -20.75 22.72 -31.17
CA TRP A 29 -19.49 23.09 -30.55
C TRP A 29 -18.39 22.07 -30.89
N MET A 30 -17.19 22.57 -31.17
CA MET A 30 -16.01 21.74 -31.30
C MET A 30 -15.46 21.46 -29.90
N VAL A 31 -15.39 20.18 -29.55
CA VAL A 31 -14.80 19.71 -28.29
C VAL A 31 -13.46 19.04 -28.55
N GLN A 32 -12.45 19.47 -27.85
CA GLN A 32 -11.12 18.86 -27.86
C GLN A 32 -11.06 17.78 -26.76
N PHE A 33 -10.90 16.52 -27.15
CA PHE A 33 -10.58 15.40 -26.28
C PHE A 33 -9.08 15.12 -26.28
N PRO A 34 -8.55 14.32 -25.34
CA PRO A 34 -7.13 13.92 -25.34
C PRO A 34 -6.69 13.20 -26.61
N ASP A 35 -7.61 12.43 -27.23
CA ASP A 35 -7.39 11.57 -28.39
C ASP A 35 -7.78 12.22 -29.73
N ASN A 36 -8.78 13.09 -29.75
CA ASN A 36 -9.30 13.66 -30.97
C ASN A 36 -10.09 14.96 -30.75
N ARG A 37 -10.56 15.55 -31.87
CA ARG A 37 -11.51 16.69 -31.89
C ARG A 37 -12.79 16.23 -32.55
N GLN A 38 -13.93 16.52 -31.93
CA GLN A 38 -15.24 16.15 -32.45
C GLN A 38 -16.28 17.24 -32.19
N ARG A 39 -17.26 17.39 -33.13
CA ARG A 39 -18.34 18.36 -32.99
C ARG A 39 -19.58 17.71 -32.39
N PHE A 40 -20.14 18.37 -31.39
CA PHE A 40 -21.37 17.94 -30.73
C PHE A 40 -22.43 19.08 -30.76
N PRO A 41 -23.72 18.74 -30.94
CA PRO A 41 -24.80 19.67 -30.68
C PRO A 41 -24.77 20.12 -29.21
N GLU A 42 -25.11 21.40 -28.96
CA GLU A 42 -25.12 21.97 -27.60
C GLU A 42 -25.93 21.13 -26.61
N LYS A 43 -27.06 20.59 -27.03
CA LYS A 43 -27.93 19.73 -26.21
C LYS A 43 -27.30 18.39 -25.75
N ASN A 44 -26.23 17.98 -26.37
CA ASN A 44 -25.53 16.74 -26.06
C ASN A 44 -24.30 16.96 -25.18
N LEU A 45 -24.06 18.21 -24.78
CA LEU A 45 -22.94 18.60 -23.93
C LEU A 45 -23.50 19.12 -22.60
N GLU A 46 -22.89 18.66 -21.53
CA GLU A 46 -23.12 19.15 -20.19
C GLU A 46 -21.85 19.85 -19.70
N THR A 47 -21.97 21.11 -19.29
CA THR A 47 -20.85 21.85 -18.70
C THR A 47 -20.49 21.21 -17.36
N ILE A 48 -19.24 20.91 -17.19
CA ILE A 48 -18.70 20.54 -15.89
C ILE A 48 -18.35 21.88 -15.24
N ASP A 49 -19.29 22.44 -14.48
CA ASP A 49 -18.97 23.53 -13.58
C ASP A 49 -17.88 23.04 -12.64
N ASP A 50 -16.86 23.85 -12.40
CA ASP A 50 -15.65 23.54 -11.67
C ASP A 50 -15.86 22.38 -10.70
N VAL A 51 -15.35 21.20 -11.07
CA VAL A 51 -15.32 20.06 -10.14
C VAL A 51 -14.57 20.61 -8.93
N GLU A 52 -15.31 20.83 -7.83
CA GLU A 52 -14.73 21.27 -6.58
C GLU A 52 -13.59 20.27 -6.31
N THR A 53 -12.35 20.67 -6.59
CA THR A 53 -11.19 19.82 -6.34
C THR A 53 -11.11 19.59 -4.84
N THR A 54 -10.58 18.44 -4.42
CA THR A 54 -10.40 18.15 -2.99
C THR A 54 -9.66 19.29 -2.28
N GLU A 55 -8.74 19.96 -3.01
CA GLU A 55 -7.99 21.13 -2.53
C GLU A 55 -8.88 22.36 -2.36
N SER A 56 -9.82 22.62 -3.29
CA SER A 56 -10.76 23.75 -3.18
C SER A 56 -11.76 23.53 -2.05
N LEU A 57 -12.23 22.31 -1.84
CA LEU A 57 -13.08 21.92 -0.73
C LEU A 57 -12.38 22.07 0.62
N LEU A 58 -11.12 21.63 0.71
CA LEU A 58 -10.30 21.78 1.91
C LEU A 58 -10.04 23.26 2.23
N SER A 59 -9.68 24.08 1.23
CA SER A 59 -9.39 25.51 1.41
C SER A 59 -10.63 26.34 1.76
N SER A 60 -11.82 25.92 1.28
CA SER A 60 -13.11 26.56 1.60
C SER A 60 -13.69 26.14 2.94
N GLY A 61 -13.05 25.20 3.66
CA GLY A 61 -13.53 24.70 4.97
C GLY A 61 -14.84 23.89 4.88
N LYS A 62 -15.23 23.45 3.70
CA LYS A 62 -16.43 22.59 3.48
C LYS A 62 -16.10 21.15 3.80
N TYR A 63 -15.99 20.83 5.07
CA TYR A 63 -15.77 19.45 5.52
C TYR A 63 -17.11 18.72 5.60
N GLY A 64 -17.15 17.50 5.07
CA GLY A 64 -18.27 16.59 5.26
C GLY A 64 -18.34 16.10 6.71
N GLU A 65 -19.51 15.68 7.16
CA GLU A 65 -19.64 15.07 8.47
C GLU A 65 -18.97 13.68 8.50
N ALA A 66 -18.52 13.25 9.69
CA ALA A 66 -17.86 11.94 9.89
C ALA A 66 -18.72 10.76 9.37
N ARG A 67 -20.06 10.89 9.38
CA ARG A 67 -20.97 9.89 8.79
C ARG A 67 -20.82 9.77 7.27
N HIS A 68 -20.56 10.87 6.56
CA HIS A 68 -20.34 10.84 5.11
C HIS A 68 -19.04 10.16 4.75
N LEU A 69 -17.97 10.42 5.52
CA LEU A 69 -16.69 9.73 5.38
C LEU A 69 -16.84 8.22 5.63
N ARG A 70 -17.51 7.82 6.73
CA ARG A 70 -17.81 6.40 6.98
C ARG A 70 -18.63 5.77 5.86
N GLY A 71 -19.65 6.47 5.36
CA GLY A 71 -20.46 6.01 4.24
C GLY A 71 -19.63 5.81 2.97
N ALA A 72 -18.77 6.76 2.63
CA ALA A 72 -17.87 6.68 1.47
C ALA A 72 -16.87 5.53 1.61
N ILE A 73 -16.25 5.35 2.80
CA ILE A 73 -15.35 4.24 3.08
C ILE A 73 -16.09 2.90 2.98
N THR A 74 -17.29 2.80 3.54
CA THR A 74 -18.10 1.57 3.47
C THR A 74 -18.50 1.25 2.04
N HIS A 75 -18.90 2.25 1.25
CA HIS A 75 -19.24 2.09 -0.16
C HIS A 75 -18.03 1.63 -0.96
N ALA A 76 -16.87 2.28 -0.77
CA ALA A 76 -15.62 1.88 -1.42
C ALA A 76 -15.20 0.44 -1.05
N ARG A 77 -15.35 0.03 0.22
CA ARG A 77 -15.13 -1.36 0.66
C ARG A 77 -16.05 -2.36 -0.03
N LEU A 78 -17.31 -2.01 -0.23
CA LEU A 78 -18.30 -2.88 -0.87
C LEU A 78 -18.12 -2.97 -2.39
N THR A 79 -17.62 -1.91 -3.03
CA THR A 79 -17.40 -1.86 -4.48
C THR A 79 -16.04 -2.37 -4.96
N GLY A 80 -15.15 -2.75 -4.03
CA GLY A 80 -13.81 -3.28 -4.36
C GLY A 80 -12.84 -2.26 -4.95
N GLN A 81 -13.21 -0.98 -5.01
CA GLN A 81 -12.34 0.11 -5.51
C GLN A 81 -11.53 0.78 -4.39
N LEU A 82 -10.84 -0.03 -3.58
CA LEU A 82 -10.13 0.44 -2.39
C LEU A 82 -8.67 0.84 -2.62
N ALA A 83 -8.26 1.06 -3.86
CA ALA A 83 -6.86 1.34 -4.18
C ALA A 83 -6.24 2.58 -3.49
N ASN A 84 -7.06 3.43 -2.85
CA ASN A 84 -6.58 4.68 -2.24
C ASN A 84 -6.98 4.86 -0.77
N VAL A 85 -7.48 3.84 -0.10
CA VAL A 85 -7.83 3.94 1.33
C VAL A 85 -6.77 3.28 2.18
N ILE A 86 -6.20 4.04 3.10
CA ILE A 86 -5.21 3.55 4.07
C ILE A 86 -5.95 2.93 5.26
N TYR A 87 -5.95 1.59 5.35
CA TYR A 87 -6.60 0.83 6.43
C TYR A 87 -5.95 1.03 7.79
N SER A 88 -4.65 1.27 7.79
CA SER A 88 -3.87 1.43 9.01
C SER A 88 -4.28 2.62 9.87
N MET A 89 -4.94 3.63 9.29
CA MET A 89 -5.41 4.80 10.05
C MET A 89 -6.47 4.46 11.12
N GLU A 90 -7.29 3.43 10.91
CA GLU A 90 -8.33 3.02 11.85
C GLU A 90 -7.92 1.83 12.74
N ALA A 91 -6.96 1.04 12.28
CA ALA A 91 -6.62 -0.25 12.91
C ALA A 91 -5.60 -0.12 14.06
N THR A 92 -5.09 1.07 14.31
CA THR A 92 -3.94 1.26 15.19
C THR A 92 -4.23 2.27 16.30
N ASN A 93 -3.69 2.00 17.47
CA ASN A 93 -3.95 2.79 18.69
C ASN A 93 -2.89 3.87 18.91
N THR A 94 -2.48 4.58 17.84
CA THR A 94 -1.34 5.52 17.91
C THR A 94 -1.70 6.86 17.24
N GLU A 95 -1.24 7.96 17.82
CA GLU A 95 -1.20 9.25 17.15
C GLU A 95 -0.13 9.22 16.06
N TYR A 96 -0.52 9.51 14.83
CA TYR A 96 0.36 9.49 13.66
C TYR A 96 0.63 10.88 13.14
N TYR A 97 1.83 11.04 12.61
CA TYR A 97 2.19 12.22 11.83
C TYR A 97 1.92 11.97 10.33
N PRO A 98 1.37 12.94 9.58
CA PRO A 98 1.04 12.75 8.17
C PRO A 98 2.20 12.26 7.29
N TYR A 99 3.45 12.63 7.61
CA TYR A 99 4.62 12.19 6.83
C TYR A 99 4.87 10.68 6.93
N GLN A 100 4.45 10.01 8.02
CA GLN A 100 4.63 8.57 8.21
C GLN A 100 3.79 7.72 7.26
N PHE A 101 2.79 8.29 6.62
CA PHE A 101 2.01 7.62 5.59
C PHE A 101 2.61 7.71 4.18
N LYS A 102 3.58 8.58 3.93
CA LYS A 102 4.24 8.69 2.62
C LYS A 102 4.91 7.38 2.18
N PRO A 103 5.70 6.69 3.02
CA PRO A 103 6.26 5.39 2.66
C PRO A 103 5.19 4.35 2.33
N VAL A 104 4.05 4.35 3.06
CA VAL A 104 2.93 3.45 2.82
C VAL A 104 2.34 3.69 1.43
N LEU A 105 2.00 4.93 1.09
CA LEU A 105 1.47 5.29 -0.22
C LEU A 105 2.46 4.95 -1.34
N ASN A 106 3.73 5.27 -1.16
CA ASN A 106 4.77 4.96 -2.12
C ASN A 106 4.93 3.45 -2.34
N PHE A 107 4.82 2.65 -1.27
CA PHE A 107 4.87 1.19 -1.36
C PHE A 107 3.67 0.64 -2.14
N LEU A 108 2.45 1.06 -1.81
CA LEU A 108 1.22 0.60 -2.47
C LEU A 108 1.14 1.00 -3.95
N GLN A 109 1.75 2.13 -4.33
CA GLN A 109 1.79 2.61 -5.72
C GLN A 109 3.00 2.10 -6.50
N SER A 110 3.98 1.50 -5.82
CA SER A 110 5.21 1.01 -6.45
C SER A 110 4.96 -0.29 -7.23
N PRO A 111 5.47 -0.41 -8.44
CA PRO A 111 5.47 -1.68 -9.16
C PRO A 111 6.46 -2.70 -8.56
N CYS A 112 7.30 -2.28 -7.63
CA CYS A 112 8.27 -3.11 -6.93
C CYS A 112 7.71 -3.58 -5.59
N ASN A 113 7.96 -4.85 -5.26
CA ASN A 113 7.57 -5.42 -3.95
C ASN A 113 8.55 -5.01 -2.82
N GLY A 114 9.03 -3.78 -2.84
CA GLY A 114 9.99 -3.30 -1.86
C GLY A 114 10.11 -1.78 -1.82
N ILE A 115 10.48 -1.26 -0.64
CA ILE A 115 10.73 0.16 -0.42
C ILE A 115 11.92 0.35 0.53
N LEU A 116 12.69 1.41 0.30
CA LEU A 116 13.73 1.88 1.23
C LEU A 116 13.17 3.05 2.04
N ILE A 117 13.08 2.88 3.36
CA ILE A 117 12.72 3.94 4.31
C ILE A 117 14.02 4.52 4.87
N ALA A 118 14.38 5.72 4.41
CA ALA A 118 15.66 6.37 4.70
C ALA A 118 15.54 7.64 5.56
N ASP A 119 14.50 7.75 6.35
CA ASP A 119 14.24 8.89 7.23
C ASP A 119 15.28 9.02 8.33
N GLU A 120 15.40 10.20 8.93
CA GLU A 120 16.32 10.44 10.04
C GLU A 120 15.98 9.59 11.28
N VAL A 121 16.96 9.46 12.16
CA VAL A 121 16.79 8.73 13.43
C VAL A 121 15.75 9.46 14.30
N GLY A 122 14.78 8.70 14.82
CA GLY A 122 13.72 9.25 15.68
C GLY A 122 12.41 9.57 14.98
N LEU A 123 12.35 9.63 13.65
CA LEU A 123 11.14 9.95 12.89
C LEU A 123 10.10 8.83 12.80
N GLY A 124 10.41 7.64 13.35
CA GLY A 124 9.41 6.58 13.46
C GLY A 124 9.44 5.54 12.35
N LYS A 125 10.62 5.20 11.77
CA LYS A 125 10.74 4.14 10.76
C LYS A 125 10.06 2.82 11.14
N THR A 126 10.09 2.45 12.42
CA THR A 126 9.37 1.28 12.94
C THR A 126 7.85 1.42 12.78
N ILE A 127 7.33 2.65 12.97
CA ILE A 127 5.91 2.95 12.78
C ILE A 127 5.55 2.82 11.31
N GLU A 128 6.35 3.40 10.42
CA GLU A 128 6.14 3.33 8.97
C GLU A 128 6.14 1.88 8.46
N ALA A 129 7.08 1.06 8.91
CA ALA A 129 7.10 -0.37 8.61
C ALA A 129 5.87 -1.11 9.15
N GLY A 130 5.43 -0.78 10.37
CA GLY A 130 4.22 -1.34 10.96
C GLY A 130 2.94 -0.93 10.23
N LEU A 131 2.87 0.31 9.74
CA LEU A 131 1.78 0.79 8.90
C LEU A 131 1.71 0.02 7.57
N ILE A 132 2.85 -0.16 6.88
CA ILE A 132 2.93 -0.98 5.65
C ILE A 132 2.45 -2.39 5.91
N TRP A 133 2.89 -3.01 7.01
CA TRP A 133 2.44 -4.35 7.39
C TRP A 133 0.92 -4.41 7.60
N THR A 134 0.35 -3.42 8.27
CA THR A 134 -1.10 -3.35 8.52
C THR A 134 -1.89 -3.25 7.21
N GLU A 135 -1.38 -2.48 6.24
CA GLU A 135 -1.97 -2.38 4.90
C GLU A 135 -1.91 -3.70 4.13
N LEU A 136 -0.79 -4.42 4.17
CA LEU A 136 -0.65 -5.71 3.51
C LEU A 136 -1.51 -6.80 4.15
N ARG A 137 -1.66 -6.76 5.46
CA ARG A 137 -2.42 -7.77 6.20
C ARG A 137 -3.91 -7.74 5.89
N ALA A 138 -4.50 -6.58 5.74
CA ALA A 138 -5.94 -6.42 5.58
C ALA A 138 -6.46 -6.78 4.18
N PRO A 139 -5.97 -6.18 3.07
CA PRO A 139 -6.46 -6.47 1.73
C PRO A 139 -5.81 -7.70 1.09
N GLU A 140 -4.52 -7.91 1.30
CA GLU A 140 -3.75 -8.98 0.63
C GLU A 140 -3.66 -10.27 1.46
N ASN A 141 -4.26 -10.25 2.66
CA ASN A 141 -4.26 -11.40 3.56
C ASN A 141 -2.83 -11.89 3.89
N ALA A 142 -1.88 -10.95 4.01
CA ALA A 142 -0.51 -11.27 4.39
C ALA A 142 -0.49 -11.86 5.81
N LYS A 143 0.04 -13.07 5.94
CA LYS A 143 -0.04 -13.86 7.18
C LYS A 143 1.31 -14.06 7.85
N LYS A 144 2.39 -13.79 7.14
CA LYS A 144 3.74 -14.07 7.61
C LYS A 144 4.56 -12.78 7.65
N LEU A 145 5.09 -12.44 8.82
CA LEU A 145 5.96 -11.28 9.04
C LEU A 145 7.29 -11.75 9.59
N LEU A 146 8.38 -11.39 8.90
CA LEU A 146 9.73 -11.57 9.41
C LEU A 146 10.43 -10.22 9.54
N ILE A 147 10.92 -9.93 10.74
CA ILE A 147 11.73 -8.74 11.02
C ILE A 147 13.15 -9.17 11.33
N LEU A 148 14.09 -8.66 10.55
CA LEU A 148 15.52 -8.82 10.78
C LEU A 148 16.09 -7.51 11.31
N CYS A 149 16.62 -7.52 12.52
CA CYS A 149 17.17 -6.34 13.16
C CYS A 149 18.45 -6.66 13.97
N PRO A 150 19.23 -5.67 14.41
CA PRO A 150 20.29 -5.87 15.39
C PRO A 150 19.76 -6.54 16.67
N ALA A 151 20.56 -7.45 17.26
CA ALA A 151 20.12 -8.25 18.41
C ALA A 151 19.56 -7.40 19.57
N VAL A 152 20.15 -6.23 19.81
CA VAL A 152 19.75 -5.29 20.87
C VAL A 152 18.38 -4.63 20.64
N LEU A 153 17.88 -4.66 19.41
CA LEU A 153 16.60 -4.04 19.05
C LEU A 153 15.42 -5.00 19.04
N LYS A 154 15.65 -6.31 19.19
CA LYS A 154 14.57 -7.32 19.10
C LYS A 154 13.43 -7.08 20.09
N SER A 155 13.74 -6.80 21.35
CA SER A 155 12.73 -6.53 22.37
C SER A 155 11.96 -5.25 22.06
N LYS A 156 12.64 -4.19 21.62
CA LYS A 156 12.00 -2.94 21.23
C LYS A 156 11.01 -3.15 20.07
N TRP A 157 11.40 -3.88 19.03
CA TRP A 157 10.54 -4.23 17.91
C TRP A 157 9.29 -4.99 18.37
N ARG A 158 9.46 -6.02 19.22
CA ARG A 158 8.36 -6.80 19.77
C ARG A 158 7.36 -5.92 20.52
N ASP A 159 7.89 -5.06 21.40
CA ASP A 159 7.06 -4.23 22.26
C ASP A 159 6.30 -3.16 21.44
N GLU A 160 6.94 -2.53 20.45
CA GLU A 160 6.29 -1.57 19.53
C GLU A 160 5.21 -2.25 18.66
N LEU A 161 5.49 -3.42 18.10
CA LEU A 161 4.51 -4.18 17.31
C LEU A 161 3.28 -4.55 18.13
N ASN A 162 3.49 -5.04 19.35
CA ASN A 162 2.39 -5.41 20.24
C ASN A 162 1.57 -4.20 20.68
N THR A 163 2.23 -3.12 21.13
CA THR A 163 1.56 -1.97 21.72
C THR A 163 0.84 -1.13 20.67
N ARG A 164 1.46 -0.92 19.50
CA ARG A 164 0.94 0.00 18.49
C ARG A 164 0.06 -0.70 17.46
N PHE A 165 0.40 -1.93 17.07
CA PHE A 165 -0.23 -2.64 15.98
C PHE A 165 -0.97 -3.92 16.42
N GLY A 166 -0.96 -4.26 17.71
CA GLY A 166 -1.60 -5.46 18.22
C GLY A 166 -0.99 -6.77 17.69
N VAL A 167 0.23 -6.69 17.13
CA VAL A 167 0.91 -7.85 16.54
C VAL A 167 1.79 -8.53 17.58
N LYS A 168 1.44 -9.76 17.92
CA LYS A 168 2.25 -10.60 18.82
C LYS A 168 3.35 -11.28 18.02
N ALA A 169 4.58 -10.81 18.20
CA ALA A 169 5.75 -11.34 17.51
C ALA A 169 6.64 -12.15 18.44
N ASP A 170 7.11 -13.30 17.95
CA ASP A 170 8.05 -14.17 18.65
C ASP A 170 9.49 -13.78 18.30
N ILE A 171 10.37 -13.74 19.32
CA ILE A 171 11.80 -13.57 19.09
C ILE A 171 12.39 -14.96 18.90
N CYS A 172 12.93 -15.22 17.71
CA CYS A 172 13.50 -16.52 17.34
C CYS A 172 14.99 -16.45 17.04
N ASP A 173 15.67 -17.57 17.25
CA ASP A 173 17.00 -17.83 16.68
C ASP A 173 16.90 -18.50 15.28
N SER A 174 18.02 -18.77 14.63
CA SER A 174 18.01 -19.37 13.27
C SER A 174 17.45 -20.79 13.24
N SER A 175 17.56 -21.54 14.33
CA SER A 175 17.00 -22.89 14.42
C SER A 175 15.48 -22.85 14.55
N GLU A 176 15.00 -22.02 15.47
CA GLU A 176 13.57 -21.84 15.70
C GLU A 176 12.87 -21.25 14.46
N LEU A 177 13.57 -20.32 13.76
CA LEU A 177 13.07 -19.79 12.50
C LEU A 177 12.99 -20.88 11.42
N LEU A 178 14.02 -21.71 11.28
CA LEU A 178 14.04 -22.83 10.35
C LEU A 178 12.89 -23.81 10.63
N ASP A 179 12.65 -24.14 11.90
CA ASP A 179 11.59 -25.07 12.27
C ASP A 179 10.19 -24.50 11.96
N LYS A 180 10.02 -23.18 12.07
CA LYS A 180 8.77 -22.50 11.70
C LYS A 180 8.57 -22.37 10.17
N LEU A 181 9.66 -22.30 9.40
CA LEU A 181 9.62 -22.22 7.94
C LEU A 181 9.45 -23.57 7.28
N ARG A 182 9.93 -24.65 7.93
CA ARG A 182 9.76 -26.01 7.38
C ARG A 182 8.28 -26.30 7.20
N ASP A 183 7.93 -26.67 5.98
CA ASP A 183 6.57 -27.07 5.63
C ASP A 183 6.21 -28.36 6.38
N SER A 184 5.51 -28.18 7.46
CA SER A 184 5.02 -29.24 8.33
C SER A 184 3.53 -29.03 8.51
N PRO A 185 2.71 -30.10 8.58
CA PRO A 185 1.29 -29.98 8.93
C PRO A 185 1.06 -29.24 10.26
N LYS A 186 2.09 -29.10 11.07
CA LYS A 186 2.11 -28.35 12.34
C LYS A 186 2.65 -26.93 12.23
N ALA A 187 3.20 -26.51 11.06
CA ALA A 187 3.71 -25.16 10.90
C ALA A 187 2.57 -24.14 10.99
N PRO A 188 2.76 -23.04 11.71
CA PRO A 188 1.71 -22.03 11.83
C PRO A 188 1.49 -21.39 10.45
N LYS A 189 0.22 -21.31 10.04
CA LYS A 189 -0.17 -20.62 8.79
C LYS A 189 0.05 -19.11 8.87
N GLU A 190 0.06 -18.57 10.07
CA GLU A 190 0.29 -17.17 10.38
C GLU A 190 1.38 -17.04 11.43
N PHE A 191 2.33 -16.14 11.23
CA PHE A 191 3.34 -15.84 12.23
C PHE A 191 3.90 -14.43 12.08
N ALA A 192 4.37 -13.87 13.18
CA ALA A 192 5.24 -12.70 13.22
C ALA A 192 6.51 -13.08 13.99
N ILE A 193 7.65 -12.97 13.34
CA ILE A 193 8.93 -13.40 13.89
C ILE A 193 9.93 -12.25 13.84
N ILE A 194 10.71 -12.11 14.90
CA ILE A 194 11.81 -11.17 15.01
C ILE A 194 13.10 -11.98 15.20
N ALA A 195 14.05 -11.84 14.29
CA ALA A 195 15.34 -12.50 14.37
C ALA A 195 16.50 -11.49 14.25
N SER A 196 17.68 -11.88 14.69
CA SER A 196 18.83 -10.99 14.57
C SER A 196 19.54 -11.18 13.23
N ILE A 197 19.89 -10.08 12.57
CA ILE A 197 20.70 -10.11 11.34
C ILE A 197 22.00 -10.91 11.53
N GLN A 198 22.66 -10.71 12.66
CA GLN A 198 23.91 -11.42 12.96
C GLN A 198 23.70 -12.93 13.18
N GLY A 199 22.59 -13.29 13.83
CA GLY A 199 22.26 -14.70 14.09
C GLY A 199 21.78 -15.47 12.88
N THR A 200 21.12 -14.80 11.93
CA THR A 200 20.63 -15.44 10.70
C THR A 200 21.63 -15.43 9.56
N ARG A 201 22.68 -14.59 9.64
CA ARG A 201 23.71 -14.51 8.61
C ARG A 201 24.57 -15.80 8.62
N PRO A 202 24.64 -16.54 7.51
CA PRO A 202 25.42 -17.76 7.45
C PRO A 202 26.92 -17.46 7.49
N THR A 203 27.70 -18.44 7.95
CA THR A 203 29.16 -18.39 7.98
C THR A 203 29.69 -18.39 6.55
N LYS A 204 30.80 -17.70 6.29
CA LYS A 204 31.45 -17.68 4.97
C LYS A 204 31.75 -19.11 4.50
N GLY A 205 31.51 -19.41 3.23
CA GLY A 205 31.75 -20.74 2.64
C GLY A 205 30.60 -21.75 2.88
N TRP A 206 29.49 -21.36 3.46
CA TRP A 206 28.35 -22.24 3.72
C TRP A 206 27.72 -22.85 2.46
N GLU A 207 27.94 -22.21 1.31
CA GLU A 207 27.40 -22.64 0.01
C GLU A 207 28.14 -23.87 -0.53
N ASP A 208 29.48 -23.91 -0.39
CA ASP A 208 30.36 -24.88 -1.01
C ASP A 208 30.77 -25.99 -0.05
N ASP A 209 30.71 -25.79 1.26
CA ASP A 209 31.13 -26.72 2.27
C ASP A 209 29.99 -27.25 3.12
N GLU A 210 29.55 -28.48 2.81
CA GLU A 210 28.47 -29.17 3.55
C GLU A 210 28.86 -29.53 4.98
N ALA A 211 30.16 -29.52 5.32
CA ALA A 211 30.63 -29.76 6.69
C ALA A 211 30.29 -28.61 7.63
N ILE A 212 30.00 -27.43 7.11
CA ILE A 212 29.55 -26.26 7.89
C ILE A 212 28.08 -26.45 8.31
N GLN A 213 27.85 -27.06 9.47
CA GLN A 213 26.52 -27.37 10.03
C GLN A 213 26.07 -26.37 11.10
N THR A 214 26.32 -25.07 10.87
CA THR A 214 25.79 -24.03 11.78
C THR A 214 24.27 -23.82 11.59
N LYS A 215 23.60 -23.39 12.65
CA LYS A 215 22.13 -23.09 12.59
C LYS A 215 21.79 -22.15 11.45
N SER A 216 22.58 -21.09 11.25
CA SER A 216 22.38 -20.12 10.18
C SER A 216 22.70 -20.66 8.79
N ALA A 217 23.71 -21.57 8.65
CA ALA A 217 23.98 -22.23 7.38
C ALA A 217 22.86 -23.18 6.98
N ASN A 218 22.31 -23.93 7.94
CA ASN A 218 21.18 -24.82 7.70
C ASN A 218 19.91 -24.04 7.29
N LEU A 219 19.66 -22.89 7.92
CA LEU A 219 18.57 -21.98 7.52
C LEU A 219 18.78 -21.46 6.10
N ALA A 220 19.99 -21.01 5.77
CA ALA A 220 20.29 -20.47 4.44
C ALA A 220 20.17 -21.54 3.36
N ARG A 221 20.65 -22.77 3.59
CA ARG A 221 20.46 -23.90 2.66
C ARG A 221 18.99 -24.22 2.46
N TYR A 222 18.21 -24.27 3.53
CA TYR A 222 16.78 -24.52 3.43
C TYR A 222 16.09 -23.49 2.54
N ILE A 223 16.37 -22.19 2.72
CA ILE A 223 15.81 -21.11 1.90
C ILE A 223 16.27 -21.24 0.44
N ARG A 224 17.54 -21.53 0.19
CA ARG A 224 18.09 -21.73 -1.16
C ARG A 224 17.45 -22.91 -1.88
N ASP A 225 17.28 -24.04 -1.18
CA ASP A 225 16.85 -25.30 -1.76
C ASP A 225 15.31 -25.41 -1.88
N ASN A 226 14.59 -24.49 -1.25
CA ASN A 226 13.14 -24.37 -1.34
C ASN A 226 12.74 -22.99 -1.87
N PRO A 227 13.08 -22.65 -3.14
CA PRO A 227 12.56 -21.46 -3.78
C PRO A 227 11.08 -21.70 -4.03
N SER A 228 10.24 -21.28 -3.10
CA SER A 228 8.79 -21.48 -3.25
C SER A 228 8.23 -20.59 -4.34
N SER A 229 7.33 -21.13 -5.15
CA SER A 229 6.43 -20.35 -6.00
C SER A 229 5.46 -19.50 -5.16
N ASP A 230 5.32 -19.85 -3.91
CA ASP A 230 4.61 -19.08 -2.89
C ASP A 230 5.66 -18.33 -2.07
N PRO A 231 5.65 -16.99 -2.03
CA PRO A 231 6.60 -16.26 -1.21
C PRO A 231 6.49 -16.74 0.25
N LEU A 232 7.62 -17.09 0.85
CA LEU A 232 7.68 -17.53 2.25
C LEU A 232 7.17 -16.44 3.21
N PHE A 233 7.20 -15.19 2.75
CA PHE A 233 6.81 -13.98 3.48
C PHE A 233 5.97 -13.06 2.62
#